data_16db0e3eaf6845ec2787046932d921dd
#
_entry.id   16db0e3eaf6845ec2787046932d921dd
#
_cell.length_a   1.000
_cell.length_b   1.000
_cell.length_c   1.000
_cell.angle_alpha   90.00
_cell.angle_beta   90.00
_cell.angle_gamma   90.00
#
_symmetry.space_group_name_H-M   'P 1'
#
loop_
_entity.id
_entity.type
_entity.pdbx_description
1 polymer ?
#
loop_
_entity_poly.entity_id
_entity_poly.type
_entity_poly.pdbx_seq_one_letter_code
_entity_poly.pdbx_strand_id
1 'polypeptide(L)'
;GRLSEAEVKLLEKYVQESVATLRRLGYVDPKLLEIVLHHHEVWNGSGYPDKLKGEEIPIGSRITAVADAYSALTAWRPYREAWDQRMALSELRKGVEQGRYDPQVEQALTALFGDFS
;
A
#
# COMPACT_ATOMS: atom_id res chain seq x y z
N GLY A 1 -7.82 -16.10 1.62
CA GLY A 1 -6.84 -16.97 2.25
C GLY A 1 -5.42 -16.51 2.00
N ARG A 2 -4.50 -17.21 2.60
CA ARG A 2 -3.08 -16.91 2.40
C ARG A 2 -2.62 -17.31 1.01
N LEU A 3 -1.74 -16.51 0.46
CA LEU A 3 -1.08 -16.86 -0.79
C LEU A 3 -0.06 -17.96 -0.56
N SER A 4 0.04 -18.88 -1.51
CA SER A 4 1.08 -19.89 -1.52
C SER A 4 2.43 -19.26 -1.88
N GLU A 5 3.52 -19.98 -1.61
CA GLU A 5 4.86 -19.52 -2.01
C GLU A 5 4.95 -19.31 -3.52
N ALA A 6 4.31 -20.18 -4.31
CA ALA A 6 4.31 -20.05 -5.76
C ALA A 6 3.57 -18.78 -6.20
N GLU A 7 2.44 -18.48 -5.55
CA GLU A 7 1.67 -17.27 -5.84
C GLU A 7 2.44 -16.00 -5.46
N VAL A 8 3.12 -16.01 -4.32
CA VAL A 8 3.97 -14.89 -3.91
C VAL A 8 5.08 -14.65 -4.92
N LYS A 9 5.76 -15.72 -5.37
CA LYS A 9 6.82 -15.61 -6.37
C LYS A 9 6.31 -15.04 -7.68
N LEU A 10 5.10 -15.44 -8.07
CA LEU A 10 4.48 -14.91 -9.29
C LEU A 10 4.20 -13.41 -9.16
N LEU A 11 3.70 -12.96 -8.00
CA LEU A 11 3.46 -11.55 -7.74
C LEU A 11 4.76 -10.76 -7.72
N GLU A 12 5.80 -11.29 -7.10
CA GLU A 12 7.14 -10.67 -7.11
C GLU A 12 7.63 -10.48 -8.54
N LYS A 13 7.42 -11.48 -9.39
CA LYS A 13 7.81 -11.41 -10.80
C LYS A 13 7.06 -10.29 -11.52
N TYR A 14 5.75 -10.15 -11.29
CA TYR A 14 4.96 -9.09 -11.90
C TYR A 14 5.42 -7.70 -11.45
N VAL A 15 5.78 -7.54 -10.19
CA VAL A 15 6.33 -6.27 -9.70
C VAL A 15 7.63 -5.93 -10.43
N GLN A 16 8.53 -6.91 -10.55
CA GLN A 16 9.79 -6.74 -11.27
C GLN A 16 9.55 -6.39 -12.74
N GLU A 17 8.61 -7.05 -13.38
CA GLU A 17 8.26 -6.77 -14.78
C GLU A 17 7.67 -5.37 -14.95
N SER A 18 6.92 -4.88 -13.97
CA SER A 18 6.39 -3.52 -13.99
C SER A 18 7.51 -2.49 -13.97
N VAL A 19 8.51 -2.70 -13.12
CA VAL A 19 9.69 -1.83 -13.07
C VAL A 19 10.43 -1.85 -14.41
N ALA A 20 10.65 -3.04 -14.97
CA ALA A 20 11.33 -3.17 -16.25
C ALA A 20 10.55 -2.46 -17.39
N THR A 21 9.23 -2.55 -17.37
CA THR A 21 8.37 -1.89 -18.34
C THR A 21 8.50 -0.37 -18.23
N LEU A 22 8.47 0.16 -17.00
CA LEU A 22 8.63 1.60 -16.77
C LEU A 22 9.97 2.09 -17.31
N ARG A 23 11.04 1.33 -17.08
CA ARG A 23 12.37 1.70 -17.61
C ARG A 23 12.37 1.75 -19.14
N ARG A 24 11.74 0.78 -19.80
CA ARG A 24 11.64 0.77 -21.26
C ARG A 24 10.86 1.96 -21.79
N LEU A 25 9.89 2.46 -21.04
CA LEU A 25 9.10 3.62 -21.41
C LEU A 25 9.78 4.95 -21.09
N GLY A 26 10.99 4.92 -20.51
CA GLY A 26 11.76 6.11 -20.21
C GLY A 26 11.64 6.63 -18.79
N TYR A 27 10.93 5.94 -17.91
CA TYR A 27 10.83 6.32 -16.50
C TYR A 27 12.04 5.75 -15.77
N VAL A 28 13.07 6.56 -15.62
CA VAL A 28 14.35 6.11 -15.06
C VAL A 28 14.68 6.76 -13.72
N ASP A 29 13.77 7.50 -13.13
CA ASP A 29 13.98 8.08 -11.80
C ASP A 29 14.09 6.96 -10.76
N PRO A 30 15.26 6.82 -10.10
CA PRO A 30 15.43 5.74 -9.12
C PRO A 30 14.41 5.77 -7.98
N LYS A 31 13.98 6.95 -7.55
CA LYS A 31 12.99 7.08 -6.48
C LYS A 31 11.64 6.54 -6.89
N LEU A 32 11.21 6.85 -8.12
CA LEU A 32 9.95 6.34 -8.64
C LEU A 32 9.98 4.83 -8.76
N LEU A 33 11.06 4.28 -9.32
CA LEU A 33 11.21 2.84 -9.51
C LEU A 33 11.24 2.10 -8.17
N GLU A 34 11.89 2.67 -7.16
CA GLU A 34 11.92 2.11 -5.81
C GLU A 34 10.52 2.04 -5.21
N ILE A 35 9.73 3.11 -5.36
CA ILE A 35 8.35 3.15 -4.85
C ILE A 35 7.50 2.06 -5.50
N VAL A 36 7.60 1.91 -6.81
CA VAL A 36 6.84 0.89 -7.55
C VAL A 36 7.30 -0.51 -7.15
N LEU A 37 8.60 -0.73 -7.06
CA LEU A 37 9.15 -2.04 -6.70
C LEU A 37 8.65 -2.49 -5.34
N HIS A 38 8.52 -1.58 -4.38
CA HIS A 38 8.21 -1.90 -2.98
C HIS A 38 6.78 -1.55 -2.57
N HIS A 39 5.86 -1.28 -3.53
CA HIS A 39 4.51 -0.87 -3.14
C HIS A 39 3.66 -1.99 -2.53
N HIS A 40 4.09 -3.24 -2.64
CA HIS A 40 3.46 -4.38 -1.98
C HIS A 40 4.19 -4.82 -0.71
N GLU A 41 5.18 -4.06 -0.27
CA GLU A 41 5.77 -4.29 1.06
C GLU A 41 4.77 -3.88 2.13
N VAL A 42 4.82 -4.56 3.26
CA VAL A 42 3.90 -4.32 4.37
C VAL A 42 4.69 -3.85 5.60
N TRP A 43 4.16 -2.90 6.31
CA TRP A 43 4.83 -2.27 7.46
C TRP A 43 5.46 -3.27 8.43
N ASN A 44 4.78 -4.40 8.68
CA ASN A 44 5.26 -5.44 9.60
C ASN A 44 6.27 -6.41 8.99
N GLY A 45 6.67 -6.23 7.73
CA GLY A 45 7.64 -7.07 7.07
C GLY A 45 7.08 -8.29 6.37
N SER A 46 5.77 -8.42 6.26
CA SER A 46 5.12 -9.58 5.66
C SER A 46 4.86 -9.45 4.15
N GLY A 47 5.30 -8.36 3.54
CA GLY A 47 5.06 -8.11 2.12
C GLY A 47 6.14 -8.68 1.21
N TYR A 48 6.24 -8.12 0.01
CA TYR A 48 7.19 -8.57 -1.02
C TYR A 48 7.57 -7.38 -1.90
N PRO A 49 8.67 -7.44 -2.68
CA PRO A 49 9.53 -8.61 -2.93
C PRO A 49 10.60 -8.89 -1.88
N ASP A 50 10.98 -7.90 -1.07
CA ASP A 50 12.16 -8.00 -0.22
C ASP A 50 11.85 -8.14 1.27
N LYS A 51 10.57 -8.16 1.64
CA LYS A 51 10.11 -8.23 3.03
C LYS A 51 10.73 -7.14 3.90
N LEU A 52 10.75 -5.93 3.36
CA LEU A 52 11.20 -4.75 4.10
C LEU A 52 10.23 -4.46 5.23
N LYS A 53 10.73 -3.93 6.32
CA LYS A 53 9.94 -3.66 7.51
C LYS A 53 10.10 -2.22 7.96
N GLY A 54 8.98 -1.61 8.34
CA GLY A 54 9.00 -0.28 8.92
C GLY A 54 9.61 0.75 7.98
N GLU A 55 10.52 1.54 8.50
CA GLU A 55 11.14 2.62 7.75
C GLU A 55 12.11 2.16 6.66
N GLU A 56 12.40 0.88 6.58
CA GLU A 56 13.13 0.32 5.44
C GLU A 56 12.33 0.44 4.13
N ILE A 57 11.00 0.50 4.24
CA ILE A 57 10.12 0.64 3.09
C ILE A 57 10.19 2.11 2.62
N PRO A 58 10.39 2.37 1.31
CA PRO A 58 10.39 3.76 0.82
C PRO A 58 9.12 4.50 1.26
N ILE A 59 9.27 5.77 1.65
CA ILE A 59 8.14 6.56 2.17
C ILE A 59 7.00 6.64 1.15
N GLY A 60 7.29 6.78 -0.13
CA GLY A 60 6.27 6.80 -1.17
C GLY A 60 5.47 5.50 -1.23
N SER A 61 6.11 4.36 -0.98
CA SER A 61 5.45 3.06 -0.93
C SER A 61 4.54 2.95 0.30
N ARG A 62 4.99 3.47 1.45
CA ARG A 62 4.17 3.50 2.67
C ARG A 62 2.93 4.39 2.50
N ILE A 63 3.10 5.53 1.84
CA ILE A 63 1.99 6.44 1.53
C ILE A 63 1.01 5.78 0.56
N THR A 64 1.51 5.17 -0.50
CA THR A 64 0.70 4.49 -1.49
C THR A 64 -0.14 3.37 -0.87
N ALA A 65 0.42 2.61 0.06
CA ALA A 65 -0.30 1.53 0.73
C ALA A 65 -1.55 2.05 1.45
N VAL A 66 -1.42 3.14 2.18
CA VAL A 66 -2.53 3.74 2.92
C VAL A 66 -3.54 4.38 1.96
N ALA A 67 -3.05 5.14 0.97
CA ALA A 67 -3.91 5.82 0.01
C ALA A 67 -4.73 4.83 -0.83
N ASP A 68 -4.11 3.75 -1.29
CA ASP A 68 -4.79 2.73 -2.07
C ASP A 68 -5.84 2.01 -1.24
N ALA A 69 -5.55 1.71 0.02
CA ALA A 69 -6.51 1.08 0.92
C ALA A 69 -7.72 1.99 1.14
N TYR A 70 -7.48 3.28 1.39
CA TYR A 70 -8.57 4.25 1.54
C TYR A 70 -9.42 4.34 0.28
N SER A 71 -8.78 4.45 -0.89
CA SER A 71 -9.48 4.54 -2.17
C SER A 71 -10.32 3.29 -2.43
N ALA A 72 -9.78 2.11 -2.13
CA ALA A 72 -10.50 0.86 -2.32
C ALA A 72 -11.74 0.77 -1.42
N LEU A 73 -11.64 1.23 -0.18
CA LEU A 73 -12.75 1.18 0.78
C LEU A 73 -13.85 2.17 0.43
N THR A 74 -13.50 3.33 -0.08
CA THR A 74 -14.46 4.40 -0.37
C THR A 74 -14.98 4.37 -1.81
N ALA A 75 -14.42 3.53 -2.67
CA ALA A 75 -14.86 3.43 -4.06
C ALA A 75 -16.14 2.60 -4.17
N TRP A 76 -17.07 3.05 -5.02
CA TRP A 76 -18.26 2.29 -5.30
C TRP A 76 -17.92 1.00 -6.05
N ARG A 77 -18.58 -0.10 -5.67
CA ARG A 77 -18.45 -1.40 -6.32
C ARG A 77 -19.85 -1.97 -6.55
N PRO A 78 -20.10 -2.70 -7.64
CA PRO A 78 -21.42 -3.27 -7.90
C PRO A 78 -21.83 -4.37 -6.89
N TYR A 79 -20.87 -4.94 -6.18
CA TYR A 79 -21.09 -6.05 -5.25
C TYR A 79 -21.10 -5.64 -3.78
N ARG A 80 -20.89 -4.35 -3.48
CA ARG A 80 -20.94 -3.85 -2.11
C ARG A 80 -21.08 -2.33 -2.10
N GLU A 81 -21.59 -1.79 -1.00
CA GLU A 81 -21.67 -0.35 -0.80
C GLU A 81 -20.27 0.24 -0.58
N ALA A 82 -20.08 1.44 -1.09
CA ALA A 82 -18.89 2.21 -0.74
C ALA A 82 -19.00 2.64 0.72
N TRP A 83 -17.88 2.54 1.44
CA TRP A 83 -17.83 2.99 2.83
C TRP A 83 -17.72 4.51 2.87
N ASP A 84 -18.32 5.12 3.88
CA ASP A 84 -18.12 6.54 4.10
C ASP A 84 -16.71 6.78 4.66
N GLN A 85 -16.31 8.05 4.70
CA GLN A 85 -14.98 8.47 5.12
C GLN A 85 -14.64 7.98 6.53
N ARG A 86 -15.58 8.12 7.45
CA ARG A 86 -15.36 7.73 8.84
C ARG A 86 -15.12 6.23 8.99
N MET A 87 -15.91 5.43 8.30
CA MET A 87 -15.76 3.97 8.30
C MET A 87 -14.41 3.55 7.72
N ALA A 88 -14.03 4.17 6.61
CA ALA A 88 -12.76 3.87 5.96
C ALA A 88 -11.57 4.22 6.85
N LEU A 89 -11.59 5.39 7.48
CA LEU A 89 -10.52 5.79 8.39
C LEU A 89 -10.43 4.89 9.62
N SER A 90 -11.58 4.44 10.13
CA SER A 90 -11.61 3.49 11.24
C SER A 90 -10.97 2.15 10.84
N GLU A 91 -11.22 1.69 9.64
CA GLU A 91 -10.63 0.44 9.13
C GLU A 91 -9.12 0.56 8.95
N LEU A 92 -8.65 1.72 8.47
CA LEU A 92 -7.21 1.97 8.36
C LEU A 92 -6.55 1.95 9.73
N ARG A 93 -7.22 2.50 10.74
CA ARG A 93 -6.71 2.49 12.10
C ARG A 93 -6.54 1.07 12.63
N LYS A 94 -7.51 0.20 12.34
CA LYS A 94 -7.38 -1.23 12.67
C LYS A 94 -6.20 -1.87 11.96
N GLY A 95 -5.98 -1.48 10.70
CA GLY A 95 -4.82 -1.96 9.94
C GLY A 95 -3.50 -1.54 10.58
N VAL A 96 -3.42 -0.32 11.11
CA VAL A 96 -2.24 0.13 11.87
C VAL A 96 -2.02 -0.76 13.09
N GLU A 97 -3.06 -1.06 13.83
CA GLU A 97 -2.96 -1.92 15.02
C GLU A 97 -2.52 -3.34 14.66
N GLN A 98 -2.86 -3.80 13.46
CA GLN A 98 -2.46 -5.10 12.94
C GLN A 98 -1.08 -5.10 12.28
N GLY A 99 -0.40 -3.96 12.24
CA GLY A 99 0.92 -3.83 11.65
C GLY A 99 0.95 -3.71 10.14
N ARG A 100 -0.17 -3.38 9.50
CA ARG A 100 -0.23 -3.28 8.04
C ARG A 100 0.28 -1.97 7.49
N TYR A 101 0.06 -0.87 8.22
CA TYR A 101 0.32 0.47 7.73
C TYR A 101 1.22 1.24 8.66
N ASP A 102 1.97 2.17 8.10
CA ASP A 102 2.78 3.12 8.86
C ASP A 102 1.84 4.01 9.69
N PRO A 103 1.97 4.00 11.02
CA PRO A 103 1.10 4.81 11.88
C PRO A 103 1.13 6.30 11.57
N GLN A 104 2.30 6.84 11.20
CA GLN A 104 2.45 8.25 10.90
C GLN A 104 1.74 8.63 9.61
N VAL A 105 1.79 7.74 8.61
CA VAL A 105 1.09 7.95 7.33
C VAL A 105 -0.42 7.94 7.55
N GLU A 106 -0.92 6.97 8.31
CA GLU A 106 -2.35 6.90 8.61
C GLU A 106 -2.83 8.15 9.35
N GLN A 107 -2.06 8.61 10.33
CA GLN A 107 -2.39 9.83 11.07
C GLN A 107 -2.41 11.05 10.16
N ALA A 108 -1.46 11.16 9.25
CA ALA A 108 -1.40 12.26 8.29
C ALA A 108 -2.61 12.26 7.36
N LEU A 109 -3.03 11.09 6.88
CA LEU A 109 -4.21 10.98 6.05
C LEU A 109 -5.47 11.39 6.80
N THR A 110 -5.63 10.91 8.02
CA THR A 110 -6.76 11.27 8.88
C THR A 110 -6.81 12.78 9.11
N ALA A 111 -5.67 13.42 9.34
CA ALA A 111 -5.60 14.87 9.54
C ALA A 111 -6.02 15.64 8.28
N LEU A 112 -5.72 15.11 7.09
CA LEU A 112 -6.13 15.75 5.84
C LEU A 112 -7.64 15.83 5.67
N PHE A 113 -8.39 14.89 6.23
CA PHE A 113 -9.84 14.87 6.14
C PHE A 113 -10.52 15.64 7.25
N GLY A 114 -9.73 16.24 8.12
CA GLY A 114 -10.27 17.10 9.16
C GLY A 114 -10.66 16.35 10.42
N ASP A 115 -11.34 17.09 11.30
CA ASP A 115 -11.74 16.60 12.60
C ASP A 115 -13.12 15.96 12.52
N PHE A 116 -13.23 14.73 13.01
CA PHE A 116 -14.47 13.97 13.05
C PHE A 116 -15.10 13.93 14.45
N SER A 117 -14.57 14.72 15.34
CA SER A 117 -15.11 14.79 16.69
C SER A 117 -16.46 15.48 16.73
#